data_640f052fe2e25f618babcef92771348a
#
_entry.id   640f052fe2e25f618babcef92771348a
#
_cell.length_a   1.000
_cell.length_b   1.000
_cell.length_c   1.000
_cell.angle_alpha   90.00
_cell.angle_beta   90.00
_cell.angle_gamma   90.00
#
_symmetry.space_group_name_H-M   'P 1'
#
loop_
_entity.id
_entity.type
_entity.pdbx_description
1 polymer ?
#
loop_
_entity_poly.entity_id
_entity_poly.type
_entity_poly.pdbx_seq_one_letter_code
_entity_poly.pdbx_strand_id
1 'polypeptide(L)'
;MEAHDAVVWRIDIHELHQNLPEKYQQVMKKYSTTVFSVDMLGEACDSLEQYDRDMGSNNMLVIEPPSLDRRIISQYSFFSVVPSGMTDIVEFLNANTDKTVRYVIAKEIRWQIRDFLDHQNITERMVYPGLDGLSKWLGRHYYVR
;
A
#
# COMPACT_ATOMS: atom_id res chain seq x y z
N MET A 1 7.30 -24.21 10.22
CA MET A 1 7.39 -22.72 10.08
C MET A 1 6.67 -22.13 11.28
N GLU A 2 7.38 -21.45 12.18
CA GLU A 2 6.73 -20.81 13.33
C GLU A 2 5.74 -19.76 12.83
N ALA A 3 4.53 -19.80 13.33
CA ALA A 3 3.51 -18.83 12.99
C ALA A 3 3.71 -17.57 13.86
N HIS A 4 4.04 -16.46 13.22
CA HIS A 4 4.14 -15.16 13.88
C HIS A 4 2.84 -14.36 13.71
N ASP A 5 2.62 -13.37 14.56
CA ASP A 5 1.56 -12.40 14.39
C ASP A 5 1.74 -11.65 13.05
N ALA A 6 0.63 -11.26 12.45
CA ALA A 6 0.65 -10.43 11.25
C ALA A 6 0.29 -8.98 11.58
N VAL A 7 0.77 -8.05 10.79
CA VAL A 7 0.45 -6.63 10.95
C VAL A 7 -0.20 -6.10 9.69
N VAL A 8 -1.30 -5.37 9.86
CA VAL A 8 -1.96 -4.61 8.81
C VAL A 8 -1.95 -3.14 9.20
N TRP A 9 -1.45 -2.30 8.31
CA TRP A 9 -1.50 -0.85 8.47
C TRP A 9 -2.68 -0.28 7.68
N ARG A 10 -3.52 0.51 8.34
CA ARG A 10 -4.45 1.42 7.68
C ARG A 10 -3.81 2.80 7.64
N ILE A 11 -3.70 3.37 6.46
CA ILE A 11 -3.13 4.70 6.24
C ILE A 11 -4.25 5.59 5.68
N ASP A 12 -4.49 6.74 6.32
CA ASP A 12 -5.36 7.77 5.77
C ASP A 12 -4.53 8.61 4.79
N ILE A 13 -4.74 8.36 3.50
CA ILE A 13 -3.98 9.02 2.43
C ILE A 13 -4.28 10.52 2.37
N HIS A 14 -5.53 10.90 2.64
CA HIS A 14 -5.92 12.31 2.63
C HIS A 14 -5.16 13.08 3.71
N GLU A 15 -5.20 12.60 4.94
CA GLU A 15 -4.49 13.21 6.08
C GLU A 15 -2.97 13.17 5.89
N LEU A 16 -2.45 12.08 5.31
CA LEU A 16 -1.02 11.97 5.00
C LEU A 16 -0.58 13.06 4.01
N HIS A 17 -1.38 13.31 2.98
CA HIS A 17 -1.05 14.26 1.92
C HIS A 17 -1.26 15.73 2.31
N GLN A 18 -1.95 16.04 3.40
CA GLN A 18 -2.08 17.42 3.89
C GLN A 18 -0.74 18.05 4.30
N ASN A 19 0.24 17.23 4.68
CA ASN A 19 1.57 17.70 5.11
C ASN A 19 2.60 17.72 3.97
N LEU A 20 2.22 17.42 2.75
CA LEU A 20 3.11 17.51 1.61
C LEU A 20 3.53 18.96 1.35
N PRO A 21 4.73 19.19 0.77
CA PRO A 21 5.16 20.52 0.35
C PRO A 21 4.13 21.20 -0.55
N GLU A 22 4.04 22.52 -0.47
CA GLU A 22 2.99 23.32 -1.11
C GLU A 22 2.82 23.02 -2.61
N LYS A 23 3.91 22.85 -3.35
CA LYS A 23 3.85 22.56 -4.79
C LYS A 23 3.10 21.24 -5.10
N TYR A 24 3.23 20.21 -4.25
CA TYR A 24 2.48 18.95 -4.42
C TYR A 24 1.00 19.16 -4.08
N GLN A 25 0.70 19.93 -3.04
CA GLN A 25 -0.68 20.29 -2.71
C GLN A 25 -1.36 21.10 -3.82
N GLN A 26 -0.63 22.00 -4.49
CA GLN A 26 -1.14 22.78 -5.64
C GLN A 26 -1.49 21.87 -6.81
N VAL A 27 -0.67 20.85 -7.10
CA VAL A 27 -0.98 19.86 -8.14
C VAL A 27 -2.25 19.08 -7.78
N MET A 28 -2.40 18.60 -6.53
CA MET A 28 -3.63 17.93 -6.10
C MET A 28 -4.88 18.82 -6.25
N LYS A 29 -4.78 20.08 -5.86
CA LYS A 29 -5.88 21.06 -6.00
C LYS A 29 -6.25 21.27 -7.47
N LYS A 30 -5.25 21.40 -8.36
CA LYS A 30 -5.46 21.56 -9.80
C LYS A 30 -6.27 20.40 -10.38
N TYR A 31 -5.99 19.18 -9.98
CA TYR A 31 -6.68 17.98 -10.46
C TYR A 31 -7.89 17.57 -9.60
N SER A 32 -8.20 18.33 -8.54
CA SER A 32 -9.33 18.03 -7.62
C SER A 32 -9.29 16.60 -7.08
N THR A 33 -8.10 16.12 -6.71
CA THR A 33 -7.88 14.76 -6.22
C THR A 33 -7.10 14.75 -4.90
N THR A 34 -7.20 13.66 -4.17
CA THR A 34 -6.45 13.40 -2.92
C THR A 34 -5.33 12.39 -3.10
N VAL A 35 -5.24 11.75 -4.28
CA VAL A 35 -4.24 10.74 -4.60
C VAL A 35 -3.49 11.16 -5.86
N PHE A 36 -2.20 10.94 -5.88
CA PHE A 36 -1.37 11.25 -7.03
C PHE A 36 -1.47 10.16 -8.11
N SER A 37 -1.38 10.57 -9.37
CA SER A 37 -1.00 9.71 -10.48
C SER A 37 0.50 9.88 -10.79
N VAL A 38 1.02 9.00 -11.64
CA VAL A 38 2.42 9.10 -12.12
C VAL A 38 2.64 10.41 -12.87
N ASP A 39 1.67 10.84 -13.71
CA ASP A 39 1.76 12.10 -14.48
C ASP A 39 1.78 13.32 -13.56
N MET A 40 0.96 13.33 -12.51
CA MET A 40 0.95 14.39 -11.51
C MET A 40 2.27 14.48 -10.74
N LEU A 41 2.91 13.34 -10.47
CA LEU A 41 4.23 13.33 -9.84
C LEU A 41 5.28 13.95 -10.78
N GLY A 42 5.25 13.61 -12.06
CA GLY A 42 6.10 14.22 -13.08
C GLY A 42 5.87 15.73 -13.28
N GLU A 43 4.66 16.24 -12.97
CA GLU A 43 4.41 17.69 -12.94
C GLU A 43 4.96 18.36 -11.68
N ALA A 44 4.93 17.64 -10.54
CA ALA A 44 5.39 18.20 -9.26
C ALA A 44 6.92 18.21 -9.11
N CYS A 45 7.62 17.25 -9.72
CA CYS A 45 9.09 17.15 -9.66
C CYS A 45 9.68 16.52 -10.92
N ASP A 46 10.85 17.03 -11.33
CA ASP A 46 11.54 16.61 -12.56
C ASP A 46 12.46 15.41 -12.36
N SER A 47 12.81 15.07 -11.13
CA SER A 47 13.71 13.96 -10.81
C SER A 47 13.48 13.39 -9.40
N LEU A 48 13.98 12.16 -9.17
CA LEU A 48 13.94 11.54 -7.85
C LEU A 48 14.79 12.29 -6.82
N GLU A 49 15.92 12.86 -7.23
CA GLU A 49 16.75 13.68 -6.35
C GLU A 49 16.04 14.96 -5.91
N GLN A 50 15.21 15.55 -6.78
CA GLN A 50 14.37 16.67 -6.39
C GLN A 50 13.27 16.22 -5.44
N TYR A 51 12.62 15.09 -5.72
CA TYR A 51 11.63 14.49 -4.84
C TYR A 51 12.20 14.25 -3.44
N ASP A 52 13.39 13.66 -3.35
CA ASP A 52 14.07 13.39 -2.07
C ASP A 52 14.35 14.67 -1.29
N ARG A 53 14.81 15.72 -1.95
CA ARG A 53 15.03 17.03 -1.29
C ARG A 53 13.74 17.65 -0.79
N ASP A 54 12.66 17.54 -1.56
CA ASP A 54 11.37 18.11 -1.21
C ASP A 54 10.69 17.39 -0.04
N MET A 55 10.76 16.06 -0.02
CA MET A 55 10.10 15.21 0.98
C MET A 55 10.91 15.08 2.27
N GLY A 56 12.23 15.18 2.18
CA GLY A 56 13.13 14.97 3.32
C GLY A 56 12.99 13.55 3.89
N SER A 57 12.90 13.45 5.23
CA SER A 57 12.68 12.18 5.94
C SER A 57 11.28 12.05 6.52
N ASN A 58 10.42 13.07 6.39
CA ASN A 58 9.19 13.20 7.16
C ASN A 58 7.91 13.16 6.33
N ASN A 59 8.04 13.02 5.00
CA ASN A 59 6.91 12.95 4.10
C ASN A 59 7.08 11.78 3.12
N MET A 60 5.99 11.16 2.75
CA MET A 60 5.94 10.20 1.65
C MET A 60 4.69 10.45 0.82
N LEU A 61 4.70 10.01 -0.43
CA LEU A 61 3.60 10.15 -1.34
C LEU A 61 2.98 8.79 -1.64
N VAL A 62 1.66 8.74 -1.73
CA VAL A 62 0.93 7.56 -2.20
C VAL A 62 0.41 7.86 -3.59
N ILE A 63 0.72 6.98 -4.53
CA ILE A 63 0.30 7.10 -5.94
C ILE A 63 -0.62 5.97 -6.34
N GLU A 64 -1.58 6.28 -7.20
CA GLU A 64 -2.34 5.29 -7.95
C GLU A 64 -1.55 4.94 -9.21
N PRO A 65 -1.07 3.69 -9.35
CA PRO A 65 -0.35 3.28 -10.54
C PRO A 65 -1.30 3.12 -11.73
N PRO A 66 -0.83 3.26 -12.97
CA PRO A 66 -1.63 2.91 -14.13
C PRO A 66 -1.97 1.43 -14.13
N SER A 67 -3.15 1.09 -14.65
CA SER A 67 -3.69 -0.29 -14.69
C SER A 67 -3.00 -1.16 -15.76
N LEU A 68 -1.68 -1.27 -15.71
CA LEU A 68 -0.85 -1.98 -16.68
C LEU A 68 -0.82 -3.50 -16.47
N ASP A 69 -1.08 -3.96 -15.25
CA ASP A 69 -0.98 -5.36 -14.88
C ASP A 69 -2.27 -5.82 -14.17
N ARG A 70 -2.70 -7.06 -14.47
CA ARG A 70 -3.90 -7.65 -13.86
C ARG A 70 -3.80 -7.73 -12.33
N ARG A 71 -2.61 -7.89 -11.77
CA ARG A 71 -2.37 -7.95 -10.33
C ARG A 71 -2.62 -6.59 -9.69
N ILE A 72 -2.16 -5.50 -10.30
CA ILE A 72 -2.42 -4.14 -9.84
C ILE A 72 -3.93 -3.90 -9.73
N ILE A 73 -4.69 -4.27 -10.76
CA ILE A 73 -6.14 -4.14 -10.81
C ILE A 73 -6.82 -5.02 -9.75
N SER A 74 -6.46 -6.31 -9.68
CA SER A 74 -7.10 -7.26 -8.76
C SER A 74 -6.83 -6.96 -7.29
N GLN A 75 -5.72 -6.32 -6.97
CA GLN A 75 -5.35 -5.93 -5.61
C GLN A 75 -5.79 -4.51 -5.25
N TYR A 76 -6.37 -3.74 -6.19
CA TYR A 76 -6.64 -2.32 -5.99
C TYR A 76 -5.40 -1.58 -5.46
N SER A 77 -4.25 -1.82 -6.11
CA SER A 77 -2.95 -1.44 -5.57
C SER A 77 -2.71 0.05 -5.62
N PHE A 78 -2.21 0.60 -4.52
CA PHE A 78 -1.55 1.89 -4.45
C PHE A 78 -0.07 1.66 -4.13
N PHE A 79 0.79 2.57 -4.56
CA PHE A 79 2.21 2.52 -4.28
C PHE A 79 2.63 3.70 -3.41
N SER A 80 3.44 3.45 -2.41
CA SER A 80 4.11 4.51 -1.67
C SER A 80 5.45 4.84 -2.31
N VAL A 81 5.66 6.12 -2.57
CA VAL A 81 6.96 6.65 -2.99
C VAL A 81 7.63 7.18 -1.72
N VAL A 82 8.67 6.48 -1.29
CA VAL A 82 9.39 6.77 -0.06
C VAL A 82 10.70 7.47 -0.41
N PRO A 83 11.00 8.66 0.13
CA PRO A 83 12.25 9.35 -0.14
C PRO A 83 13.44 8.60 0.45
N SER A 84 14.61 8.73 -0.15
CA SER A 84 15.84 8.05 0.27
C SER A 84 16.27 8.41 1.71
N GLY A 85 15.88 9.57 2.19
CA GLY A 85 16.12 10.02 3.57
C GLY A 85 15.27 9.33 4.64
N MET A 86 14.18 8.63 4.24
CA MET A 86 13.34 7.85 5.15
C MET A 86 13.85 6.42 5.26
N THR A 87 14.68 6.13 6.24
CA THR A 87 15.34 4.82 6.40
C THR A 87 14.45 3.76 7.04
N ASP A 88 13.42 4.14 7.81
CA ASP A 88 12.48 3.23 8.46
C ASP A 88 11.03 3.71 8.30
N ILE A 89 10.33 3.09 7.38
CA ILE A 89 8.90 3.38 7.14
C ILE A 89 8.02 2.97 8.33
N VAL A 90 8.40 1.96 9.10
CA VAL A 90 7.61 1.51 10.26
C VAL A 90 7.72 2.54 11.38
N GLU A 91 8.90 3.11 11.59
CA GLU A 91 9.09 4.23 12.53
C GLU A 91 8.26 5.45 12.11
N PHE A 92 8.30 5.82 10.83
CA PHE A 92 7.47 6.89 10.28
C PHE A 92 5.97 6.64 10.51
N LEU A 93 5.46 5.43 10.23
CA LEU A 93 4.06 5.08 10.43
C LEU A 93 3.66 5.12 11.92
N ASN A 94 4.53 4.66 12.82
CA ASN A 94 4.31 4.73 14.27
C ASN A 94 4.33 6.17 14.80
N ALA A 95 5.11 7.06 14.21
CA ALA A 95 5.17 8.47 14.61
C ALA A 95 3.95 9.27 14.15
N ASN A 96 3.24 8.80 13.12
CA ASN A 96 2.06 9.48 12.53
C ASN A 96 0.75 8.81 12.95
N THR A 97 0.52 8.64 14.25
CA THR A 97 -0.63 7.92 14.82
C THR A 97 -1.98 8.60 14.59
N ASP A 98 -1.99 9.85 14.22
CA ASP A 98 -3.16 10.61 13.77
C ASP A 98 -3.64 10.19 12.36
N LYS A 99 -2.73 9.66 11.53
CA LYS A 99 -2.95 9.30 10.12
C LYS A 99 -2.90 7.80 9.87
N THR A 100 -2.41 7.02 10.83
CA THR A 100 -2.17 5.60 10.68
C THR A 100 -2.75 4.79 11.82
N VAL A 101 -3.23 3.58 11.52
CA VAL A 101 -3.66 2.61 12.53
C VAL A 101 -2.99 1.28 12.27
N ARG A 102 -2.35 0.74 13.29
CA ARG A 102 -1.70 -0.56 13.25
C ARG A 102 -2.61 -1.62 13.84
N TYR A 103 -3.02 -2.57 13.03
CA TYR A 103 -3.75 -3.77 13.49
C TYR A 103 -2.79 -4.94 13.64
N VAL A 104 -2.71 -5.51 14.82
CA VAL A 104 -1.96 -6.74 15.08
C VAL A 104 -2.93 -7.91 15.06
N ILE A 105 -2.70 -8.83 14.14
CA ILE A 105 -3.51 -10.05 13.98
C ILE A 105 -2.77 -11.19 14.64
N ALA A 106 -3.29 -11.64 15.79
CA ALA A 106 -2.72 -12.75 16.51
C ALA A 106 -2.70 -14.02 15.65
N LYS A 107 -1.62 -14.78 15.74
CA LYS A 107 -1.41 -15.99 14.92
C LYS A 107 -2.55 -17.01 15.06
N GLU A 108 -3.21 -17.06 16.23
CA GLU A 108 -4.29 -18.00 16.56
C GLU A 108 -5.55 -17.75 15.73
N ILE A 109 -5.83 -16.48 15.35
CA ILE A 109 -7.05 -16.12 14.59
C ILE A 109 -6.82 -16.04 13.09
N ARG A 110 -5.58 -16.21 12.61
CA ARG A 110 -5.25 -16.06 11.17
C ARG A 110 -6.04 -17.02 10.28
N TRP A 111 -6.28 -18.26 10.74
CA TRP A 111 -7.07 -19.22 9.99
C TRP A 111 -8.55 -18.82 9.90
N GLN A 112 -9.12 -18.32 10.98
CA GLN A 112 -10.50 -17.81 10.99
C GLN A 112 -10.68 -16.62 10.02
N ILE A 113 -9.72 -15.69 10.01
CA ILE A 113 -9.74 -14.57 9.05
C ILE A 113 -9.63 -15.09 7.63
N ARG A 114 -8.76 -16.07 7.37
CA ARG A 114 -8.61 -16.67 6.05
C ARG A 114 -9.89 -17.35 5.59
N ASP A 115 -10.52 -18.14 6.44
CA ASP A 115 -11.82 -18.79 6.14
C ASP A 115 -12.89 -17.75 5.82
N PHE A 116 -12.93 -16.65 6.57
CA PHE A 116 -13.84 -15.56 6.30
C PHE A 116 -13.57 -14.92 4.92
N LEU A 117 -12.32 -14.67 4.57
CA LEU A 117 -11.94 -14.15 3.26
C LEU A 117 -12.32 -15.12 2.12
N ASP A 118 -12.11 -16.41 2.32
CA ASP A 118 -12.50 -17.44 1.34
C ASP A 118 -14.01 -17.44 1.09
N HIS A 119 -14.84 -17.28 2.13
CA HIS A 119 -16.30 -17.15 2.00
C HIS A 119 -16.71 -15.87 1.23
N GLN A 120 -15.87 -14.81 1.28
CA GLN A 120 -16.05 -13.61 0.49
C GLN A 120 -15.42 -13.72 -0.93
N ASN A 121 -14.95 -14.91 -1.32
CA ASN A 121 -14.22 -15.17 -2.57
C ASN A 121 -12.91 -14.35 -2.72
N ILE A 122 -12.34 -13.89 -1.61
CA ILE A 122 -11.02 -13.23 -1.57
C ILE A 122 -9.96 -14.31 -1.37
N THR A 123 -9.52 -14.91 -2.46
CA THR A 123 -8.62 -16.07 -2.46
C THR A 123 -7.32 -15.75 -3.22
N GLU A 124 -6.34 -16.65 -3.09
CA GLU A 124 -5.06 -16.49 -3.78
C GLU A 124 -5.23 -16.35 -5.30
N ARG A 125 -6.18 -17.06 -5.92
CA ARG A 125 -6.42 -16.97 -7.37
C ARG A 125 -7.02 -15.63 -7.79
N MET A 126 -7.73 -14.95 -6.89
CA MET A 126 -8.29 -13.61 -7.14
C MET A 126 -7.23 -12.54 -6.96
N VAL A 127 -6.47 -12.62 -5.86
CA VAL A 127 -5.45 -11.63 -5.50
C VAL A 127 -4.21 -11.74 -6.39
N TYR A 128 -3.88 -12.96 -6.83
CA TYR A 128 -2.74 -13.23 -7.73
C TYR A 128 -3.26 -13.87 -9.02
N PRO A 129 -3.76 -13.07 -9.98
CA PRO A 129 -4.29 -13.61 -11.22
C PRO A 129 -3.21 -14.35 -12.01
N GLY A 130 -3.55 -15.52 -12.55
CA GLY A 130 -2.66 -16.38 -13.31
C GLY A 130 -2.39 -17.73 -12.64
N LEU A 131 -1.44 -18.49 -13.20
CA LEU A 131 -1.15 -19.87 -12.78
C LEU A 131 -0.61 -19.95 -11.35
N ASP A 132 0.16 -18.97 -10.91
CA ASP A 132 0.75 -18.95 -9.55
C ASP A 132 -0.32 -18.88 -8.47
N GLY A 133 -1.30 -17.98 -8.63
CA GLY A 133 -2.41 -17.85 -7.68
C GLY A 133 -3.33 -19.07 -7.72
N LEU A 134 -3.62 -19.58 -8.92
CA LEU A 134 -4.40 -20.79 -9.08
C LEU A 134 -3.71 -21.99 -8.42
N SER A 135 -2.42 -22.19 -8.66
CA SER A 135 -1.63 -23.28 -8.07
C SER A 135 -1.62 -23.21 -6.53
N LYS A 136 -1.40 -22.02 -5.95
CA LYS A 136 -1.44 -21.83 -4.49
C LYS A 136 -2.81 -22.13 -3.92
N TRP A 137 -3.87 -21.67 -4.58
CA TRP A 137 -5.25 -21.93 -4.17
C TRP A 137 -5.57 -23.42 -4.23
N LEU A 138 -5.25 -24.14 -5.34
CA LEU A 138 -5.43 -25.58 -5.47
C LEU A 138 -4.64 -26.35 -4.43
N GLY A 139 -3.36 -25.99 -4.23
CA GLY A 139 -2.50 -26.64 -3.23
C GLY A 139 -3.07 -26.53 -1.81
N ARG A 140 -3.69 -25.41 -1.47
CA ARG A 140 -4.33 -25.21 -0.16
C ARG A 140 -5.64 -26.00 -0.01
N HIS A 141 -6.45 -26.11 -1.07
CA HIS A 141 -7.76 -26.77 -1.02
C HIS A 141 -7.68 -28.28 -1.10
N TYR A 142 -6.73 -28.82 -1.86
CA TYR A 142 -6.67 -30.24 -2.16
C TYR A 142 -5.51 -30.98 -1.50
N TYR A 143 -4.50 -30.29 -1.00
CA TYR A 143 -3.38 -30.89 -0.28
C TYR A 143 -3.37 -30.41 1.18
N VAL A 144 -4.19 -31.08 2.00
CA VAL A 144 -4.16 -30.87 3.46
C VAL A 144 -2.85 -31.47 3.97
N ARG A 145 -2.03 -30.66 4.61
CA ARG A 145 -0.83 -31.09 5.34
C ARG A 145 -1.15 -31.36 6.78
#